data_3d345dc93430f129459e65eb3bc57f0d
#
_entry.id   3d345dc93430f129459e65eb3bc57f0d
#
_cell.length_a   1.000
_cell.length_b   1.000
_cell.length_c   1.000
_cell.angle_alpha   90.00
_cell.angle_beta   90.00
_cell.angle_gamma   90.00
#
_symmetry.space_group_name_H-M   'P 1'
#
loop_
_entity.id
_entity.type
_entity.pdbx_description
1 polymer ?
#
loop_
_entity_poly.entity_id
_entity_poly.type
_entity_poly.pdbx_seq_one_letter_code
_entity_poly.pdbx_strand_id
1 'polypeptide(L)'
;MSARIVANPLRDAAFRAEPADQDVAAFHRRMPGYAPTPLVDAPAIAGALGVARVLVKAETERLGLPSFKILGASWATYRALCDHRGAEPEPWSDLDELAERLAPMRPFALAAATDGNHGRAVAHMARRLGFAARIFVPEGTATARVEAIEGEGATVTVVDGDYDDAVARSAGEAGERCLVISDTSWPGYDVTPRRVIEGYSTIFAEIDAQVAGLGVAAPGVVVVPVGVGAFMAAAVAHHRSGAGGPVLVGVEPTSANCVQASVEAGQPVVVPGPHRSIMAGLNCGTPSPVAWPAVAAGVDWFVAVDDDAAETAMRDLAAAGVVAGETGAAALAGLGALAADVEARRAGGLGADATVVVMVSEGATDPANYRRIVGRDPAEVGGPDR
;
A
#
# COMPACT_ATOMS: atom_id res chain seq x y z
N MET A 1 21.64 -10.34 -6.00
CA MET A 1 22.51 -9.24 -5.45
C MET A 1 22.23 -9.13 -3.96
N SER A 2 23.17 -8.72 -3.13
CA SER A 2 22.89 -8.51 -1.71
C SER A 2 21.94 -7.34 -1.53
N ALA A 3 21.04 -7.42 -0.54
CA ALA A 3 20.14 -6.32 -0.18
C ALA A 3 20.93 -5.04 0.13
N ARG A 4 20.37 -3.88 -0.20
CA ARG A 4 20.94 -2.57 0.15
C ARG A 4 20.21 -2.02 1.35
N ILE A 5 20.90 -1.82 2.45
CA ILE A 5 20.35 -1.36 3.72
C ILE A 5 20.90 0.05 4.00
N VAL A 6 20.00 1.00 4.29
CA VAL A 6 20.35 2.40 4.54
C VAL A 6 19.65 2.88 5.80
N ALA A 7 20.43 3.31 6.80
CA ALA A 7 19.89 4.13 7.89
C ALA A 7 19.56 5.51 7.32
N ASN A 8 18.36 6.01 7.60
CA ASN A 8 17.90 7.27 7.02
C ASN A 8 18.65 8.49 7.59
N PRO A 9 19.54 9.15 6.82
CA PRO A 9 20.27 10.32 7.28
C PRO A 9 19.38 11.57 7.46
N LEU A 10 18.17 11.55 6.89
CA LEU A 10 17.22 12.66 6.98
C LEU A 10 16.22 12.50 8.14
N ARG A 11 16.35 11.39 8.92
CA ARG A 11 15.46 11.14 10.06
C ARG A 11 15.53 12.28 11.07
N ASP A 12 14.40 12.93 11.30
CA ASP A 12 14.27 14.00 12.30
C ASP A 12 13.49 13.49 13.53
N ALA A 13 14.16 13.35 14.66
CA ALA A 13 13.52 12.91 15.90
C ALA A 13 12.50 13.92 16.46
N ALA A 14 12.61 15.19 16.05
CA ALA A 14 11.65 16.23 16.42
C ALA A 14 10.44 16.32 15.49
N PHE A 15 10.50 15.66 14.33
CA PHE A 15 9.40 15.64 13.36
C PHE A 15 8.12 15.10 14.00
N ARG A 16 7.02 15.81 13.76
CA ARG A 16 5.66 15.38 14.12
C ARG A 16 4.79 15.47 12.89
N ALA A 17 4.20 14.33 12.54
CA ALA A 17 3.25 14.25 11.44
C ALA A 17 1.86 14.76 11.88
N GLU A 18 1.12 15.34 10.96
CA GLU A 18 -0.29 15.58 11.16
C GLU A 18 -1.04 14.25 11.20
N PRO A 19 -1.92 14.02 12.19
CA PRO A 19 -2.74 12.81 12.25
C PRO A 19 -3.71 12.79 11.06
N ALA A 20 -4.11 11.58 10.64
CA ALA A 20 -5.14 11.41 9.63
C ALA A 20 -6.49 11.93 10.14
N ASP A 21 -7.38 12.24 9.19
CA ASP A 21 -8.76 12.66 9.45
C ASP A 21 -9.48 11.58 10.29
N GLN A 22 -10.15 12.00 11.36
CA GLN A 22 -10.84 11.11 12.31
C GLN A 22 -12.04 10.40 11.68
N ASP A 23 -12.60 10.93 10.60
CA ASP A 23 -13.78 10.38 9.93
C ASP A 23 -13.46 9.21 9.00
N VAL A 24 -12.19 8.98 8.66
CA VAL A 24 -11.75 7.91 7.74
C VAL A 24 -12.25 6.54 8.18
N ALA A 25 -12.01 6.16 9.44
CA ALA A 25 -12.42 4.86 9.95
C ALA A 25 -13.96 4.72 10.02
N ALA A 26 -14.68 5.81 10.33
CA ALA A 26 -16.14 5.83 10.34
C ALA A 26 -16.70 5.69 8.92
N PHE A 27 -16.07 6.30 7.92
CA PHE A 27 -16.40 6.12 6.51
C PHE A 27 -16.24 4.65 6.08
N HIS A 28 -15.08 4.03 6.36
CA HIS A 28 -14.85 2.64 5.94
C HIS A 28 -15.82 1.65 6.59
N ARG A 29 -16.24 1.87 7.85
CA ARG A 29 -17.23 1.02 8.52
C ARG A 29 -18.60 1.01 7.83
N ARG A 30 -18.93 2.01 7.01
CA ARG A 30 -20.15 2.08 6.21
C ARG A 30 -20.03 1.36 4.86
N MET A 31 -18.82 0.90 4.50
CA MET A 31 -18.64 0.15 3.26
C MET A 31 -19.09 -1.31 3.45
N PRO A 32 -19.83 -1.88 2.48
CA PRO A 32 -20.28 -3.25 2.54
C PRO A 32 -19.12 -4.24 2.71
N GLY A 33 -19.24 -5.17 3.67
CA GLY A 33 -18.21 -6.16 3.93
C GLY A 33 -17.01 -5.64 4.70
N TYR A 34 -17.07 -4.43 5.27
CA TYR A 34 -15.97 -3.97 6.12
C TYR A 34 -15.77 -4.87 7.33
N ALA A 35 -14.55 -5.34 7.47
CA ALA A 35 -14.04 -5.99 8.68
C ALA A 35 -12.54 -5.68 8.79
N PRO A 36 -11.97 -5.61 10.00
CA PRO A 36 -10.52 -5.57 10.17
C PRO A 36 -9.89 -6.79 9.52
N THR A 37 -8.85 -6.58 8.71
CA THR A 37 -8.10 -7.70 8.12
C THR A 37 -7.31 -8.45 9.19
N PRO A 38 -6.96 -9.72 8.97
CA PRO A 38 -6.26 -10.51 9.98
C PRO A 38 -4.90 -9.91 10.39
N LEU A 39 -4.59 -10.00 11.69
CA LEU A 39 -3.25 -9.82 12.22
C LEU A 39 -2.77 -11.19 12.68
N VAL A 40 -1.96 -11.86 11.85
CA VAL A 40 -1.54 -13.25 12.02
C VAL A 40 -0.25 -13.32 12.82
N ASP A 41 -0.23 -14.09 13.91
CA ASP A 41 1.02 -14.40 14.63
C ASP A 41 1.81 -15.47 13.87
N ALA A 42 3.06 -15.19 13.54
CA ALA A 42 3.94 -16.04 12.73
C ALA A 42 5.16 -16.54 13.54
N PRO A 43 4.97 -17.46 14.51
CA PRO A 43 6.04 -17.88 15.40
C PRO A 43 7.22 -18.58 14.71
N ALA A 44 6.99 -19.28 13.61
CA ALA A 44 8.07 -19.89 12.82
C ALA A 44 8.98 -18.83 12.20
N ILE A 45 8.40 -17.75 11.67
CA ILE A 45 9.15 -16.60 11.12
C ILE A 45 9.89 -15.88 12.25
N ALA A 46 9.23 -15.65 13.39
CA ALA A 46 9.86 -15.02 14.55
C ALA A 46 11.08 -15.82 15.05
N GLY A 47 10.94 -17.15 15.15
CA GLY A 47 12.04 -18.06 15.54
C GLY A 47 13.22 -18.03 14.54
N ALA A 48 12.93 -18.03 13.24
CA ALA A 48 13.96 -17.94 12.20
C ALA A 48 14.71 -16.60 12.24
N LEU A 49 14.02 -15.51 12.55
CA LEU A 49 14.62 -14.18 12.68
C LEU A 49 15.22 -13.90 14.07
N GLY A 50 14.99 -14.76 15.07
CA GLY A 50 15.50 -14.60 16.42
C GLY A 50 14.92 -13.36 17.13
N VAL A 51 13.62 -13.09 16.95
CA VAL A 51 12.83 -12.05 17.64
C VAL A 51 11.71 -12.70 18.47
N ALA A 52 11.13 -11.96 19.41
CA ALA A 52 10.06 -12.53 20.26
C ALA A 52 8.80 -12.84 19.46
N ARG A 53 8.42 -11.96 18.52
CA ARG A 53 7.16 -12.08 17.78
C ARG A 53 7.21 -11.39 16.43
N VAL A 54 6.60 -12.03 15.45
CA VAL A 54 6.28 -11.40 14.15
C VAL A 54 4.77 -11.48 13.95
N LEU A 55 4.15 -10.32 13.82
CA LEU A 55 2.73 -10.16 13.54
C LEU A 55 2.58 -9.71 12.08
N VAL A 56 1.86 -10.48 11.28
CA VAL A 56 1.64 -10.20 9.86
C VAL A 56 0.26 -9.56 9.69
N LYS A 57 0.21 -8.29 9.31
CA LYS A 57 -1.04 -7.63 8.92
C LYS A 57 -1.35 -8.01 7.48
N ALA A 58 -2.35 -8.88 7.29
CA ALA A 58 -2.66 -9.50 6.01
C ALA A 58 -3.71 -8.68 5.23
N GLU A 59 -3.27 -7.68 4.47
CA GLU A 59 -4.11 -6.90 3.54
C GLU A 59 -4.30 -7.66 2.22
N THR A 60 -4.58 -8.94 2.29
CA THR A 60 -4.71 -9.87 1.15
C THR A 60 -6.14 -10.00 0.65
N GLU A 61 -7.10 -9.52 1.46
CA GLU A 61 -8.52 -9.41 1.11
C GLU A 61 -9.12 -8.26 1.91
N ARG A 62 -9.38 -7.14 1.23
CA ARG A 62 -9.96 -5.94 1.84
C ARG A 62 -11.19 -5.50 1.05
N LEU A 63 -12.38 -5.53 1.67
CA LEU A 63 -13.64 -5.11 1.03
C LEU A 63 -13.91 -5.85 -0.30
N GLY A 64 -13.56 -7.14 -0.36
CA GLY A 64 -13.71 -7.99 -1.55
C GLY A 64 -12.64 -7.79 -2.63
N LEU A 65 -11.59 -7.01 -2.37
CA LEU A 65 -10.45 -6.83 -3.26
C LEU A 65 -9.17 -7.40 -2.65
N PRO A 66 -8.22 -7.89 -3.47
CA PRO A 66 -7.03 -8.59 -2.97
C PRO A 66 -5.91 -7.67 -2.48
N SER A 67 -6.23 -6.45 -2.05
CA SER A 67 -5.23 -5.50 -1.52
C SER A 67 -5.87 -4.38 -0.71
N PHE A 68 -5.05 -3.68 0.07
CA PHE A 68 -5.45 -2.53 0.88
C PHE A 68 -5.84 -1.28 0.08
N LYS A 69 -5.54 -1.21 -1.21
CA LYS A 69 -5.67 0.00 -2.04
C LYS A 69 -7.08 0.60 -2.04
N ILE A 70 -8.10 -0.23 -1.83
CA ILE A 70 -9.50 0.23 -1.74
C ILE A 70 -9.73 1.24 -0.61
N LEU A 71 -8.98 1.16 0.48
CA LEU A 71 -9.13 2.11 1.59
C LEU A 71 -8.77 3.54 1.15
N GLY A 72 -7.59 3.70 0.54
CA GLY A 72 -7.18 5.00 0.00
C GLY A 72 -8.06 5.46 -1.15
N ALA A 73 -8.35 4.57 -2.11
CA ALA A 73 -9.16 4.89 -3.29
C ALA A 73 -10.57 5.30 -2.91
N SER A 74 -11.23 4.61 -1.98
CA SER A 74 -12.60 4.92 -1.58
C SER A 74 -12.72 6.25 -0.83
N TRP A 75 -11.85 6.50 0.14
CA TRP A 75 -11.82 7.77 0.87
C TRP A 75 -11.51 8.95 -0.06
N ALA A 76 -10.47 8.82 -0.88
CA ALA A 76 -10.09 9.88 -1.82
C ALA A 76 -11.19 10.15 -2.85
N THR A 77 -11.85 9.10 -3.38
CA THR A 77 -12.99 9.25 -4.28
C THR A 77 -14.13 10.01 -3.61
N TYR A 78 -14.52 9.61 -2.40
CA TYR A 78 -15.59 10.29 -1.65
C TYR A 78 -15.29 11.77 -1.44
N ARG A 79 -14.08 12.08 -0.94
CA ARG A 79 -13.67 13.47 -0.67
C ARG A 79 -13.56 14.29 -1.95
N ALA A 80 -12.99 13.72 -3.03
CA ALA A 80 -12.88 14.42 -4.30
C ALA A 80 -14.27 14.72 -4.92
N LEU A 81 -15.24 13.83 -4.76
CA LEU A 81 -16.63 14.08 -5.18
C LEU A 81 -17.31 15.17 -4.33
N CYS A 82 -17.06 15.21 -3.02
CA CYS A 82 -17.54 16.29 -2.16
C CYS A 82 -16.96 17.65 -2.60
N ASP A 83 -15.65 17.70 -2.82
CA ASP A 83 -14.95 18.92 -3.26
C ASP A 83 -15.46 19.39 -4.63
N HIS A 84 -15.64 18.47 -5.58
CA HIS A 84 -16.18 18.76 -6.91
C HIS A 84 -17.63 19.32 -6.87
N ARG A 85 -18.45 18.83 -5.95
CA ARG A 85 -19.80 19.32 -5.74
C ARG A 85 -19.87 20.64 -4.96
N GLY A 86 -18.78 21.00 -4.26
CA GLY A 86 -18.74 22.12 -3.33
C GLY A 86 -19.54 21.89 -2.04
N ALA A 87 -20.02 20.67 -1.78
CA ALA A 87 -20.77 20.28 -0.59
C ALA A 87 -20.72 18.77 -0.36
N GLU A 88 -20.79 18.35 0.89
CA GLU A 88 -21.03 16.95 1.22
C GLU A 88 -22.45 16.52 0.77
N PRO A 89 -22.64 15.24 0.37
CA PRO A 89 -23.98 14.70 0.17
C PRO A 89 -24.76 14.74 1.49
N GLU A 90 -26.10 14.74 1.37
CA GLU A 90 -26.97 14.53 2.53
C GLU A 90 -26.55 13.23 3.28
N PRO A 91 -26.81 13.13 4.60
CA PRO A 91 -26.43 11.96 5.38
C PRO A 91 -26.80 10.65 4.69
N TRP A 92 -25.88 9.71 4.73
CA TRP A 92 -26.01 8.37 4.15
C TRP A 92 -25.46 7.32 5.14
N SER A 93 -26.02 6.12 5.11
CA SER A 93 -25.68 5.04 6.04
C SER A 93 -24.78 3.97 5.43
N ASP A 94 -24.91 3.75 4.12
CA ASP A 94 -24.14 2.76 3.36
C ASP A 94 -23.81 3.25 1.94
N LEU A 95 -23.00 2.48 1.24
CA LEU A 95 -22.48 2.88 -0.08
C LEU A 95 -23.57 2.95 -1.16
N ASP A 96 -24.64 2.17 -1.04
CA ASP A 96 -25.72 2.16 -2.02
C ASP A 96 -26.56 3.45 -1.87
N GLU A 97 -26.83 3.89 -0.64
CA GLU A 97 -27.44 5.18 -0.38
C GLU A 97 -26.56 6.35 -0.87
N LEU A 98 -25.24 6.28 -0.64
CA LEU A 98 -24.30 7.26 -1.20
C LEU A 98 -24.40 7.33 -2.73
N ALA A 99 -24.48 6.17 -3.41
CA ALA A 99 -24.60 6.09 -4.86
C ALA A 99 -25.90 6.76 -5.37
N GLU A 100 -27.00 6.66 -4.63
CA GLU A 100 -28.26 7.36 -4.92
C GLU A 100 -28.10 8.88 -4.75
N ARG A 101 -27.45 9.35 -3.67
CA ARG A 101 -27.18 10.78 -3.44
C ARG A 101 -26.30 11.40 -4.55
N LEU A 102 -25.41 10.58 -5.14
CA LEU A 102 -24.52 10.99 -6.22
C LEU A 102 -25.09 10.78 -7.63
N ALA A 103 -26.26 10.12 -7.75
CA ALA A 103 -26.89 9.84 -9.04
C ALA A 103 -27.10 11.09 -9.95
N PRO A 104 -27.44 12.30 -9.43
CA PRO A 104 -27.55 13.48 -10.25
C PRO A 104 -26.29 13.93 -10.98
N MET A 105 -25.11 13.43 -10.56
CA MET A 105 -23.85 13.71 -11.26
C MET A 105 -23.68 12.90 -12.55
N ARG A 106 -24.46 11.82 -12.73
CA ARG A 106 -24.33 10.93 -13.90
C ARG A 106 -24.76 11.61 -15.20
N PRO A 107 -24.10 11.38 -16.33
CA PRO A 107 -22.92 10.54 -16.51
C PRO A 107 -21.63 11.20 -15.97
N PHE A 108 -20.85 10.45 -15.22
CA PHE A 108 -19.59 10.89 -14.61
C PHE A 108 -18.53 9.76 -14.70
N ALA A 109 -17.26 10.09 -14.67
CA ALA A 109 -16.18 9.13 -14.75
C ALA A 109 -15.15 9.32 -13.65
N LEU A 110 -14.50 8.23 -13.26
CA LEU A 110 -13.25 8.23 -12.47
C LEU A 110 -12.12 7.72 -13.35
N ALA A 111 -10.96 8.33 -13.26
CA ALA A 111 -9.77 7.91 -13.98
C ALA A 111 -8.60 7.66 -13.02
N ALA A 112 -7.74 6.70 -13.34
CA ALA A 112 -6.52 6.44 -12.60
C ALA A 112 -5.46 5.77 -13.48
N ALA A 113 -4.18 6.01 -13.17
CA ALA A 113 -3.08 5.16 -13.61
C ALA A 113 -2.77 4.11 -12.55
N THR A 114 -2.28 2.94 -12.97
CA THR A 114 -2.00 1.83 -12.07
C THR A 114 -1.14 0.75 -12.72
N ASP A 115 -0.42 0.01 -11.87
CA ASP A 115 0.16 -1.30 -12.15
C ASP A 115 -0.78 -2.49 -11.80
N GLY A 116 -2.01 -2.18 -11.30
CA GLY A 116 -3.03 -3.19 -10.98
C GLY A 116 -4.00 -2.77 -9.86
N ASN A 117 -3.56 -2.80 -8.61
CA ASN A 117 -4.43 -2.75 -7.43
C ASN A 117 -5.14 -1.40 -7.22
N HIS A 118 -4.44 -0.28 -7.44
CA HIS A 118 -5.05 1.04 -7.25
C HIS A 118 -6.15 1.29 -8.29
N GLY A 119 -5.86 1.04 -9.57
CA GLY A 119 -6.86 1.18 -10.63
C GLY A 119 -8.05 0.26 -10.46
N ARG A 120 -7.83 -1.00 -10.02
CA ARG A 120 -8.93 -1.91 -9.68
C ARG A 120 -9.80 -1.34 -8.56
N ALA A 121 -9.19 -0.75 -7.53
CA ALA A 121 -9.93 -0.13 -6.43
C ALA A 121 -10.73 1.09 -6.89
N VAL A 122 -10.17 1.94 -7.76
CA VAL A 122 -10.89 3.08 -8.36
C VAL A 122 -12.03 2.60 -9.27
N ALA A 123 -11.80 1.58 -10.09
CA ALA A 123 -12.83 0.97 -10.94
C ALA A 123 -13.97 0.36 -10.10
N HIS A 124 -13.62 -0.33 -8.99
CA HIS A 124 -14.60 -0.85 -8.05
C HIS A 124 -15.48 0.27 -7.47
N MET A 125 -14.88 1.37 -7.02
CA MET A 125 -15.63 2.52 -6.50
C MET A 125 -16.51 3.15 -7.59
N ALA A 126 -15.98 3.32 -8.81
CA ALA A 126 -16.78 3.84 -9.93
C ALA A 126 -18.02 2.97 -10.19
N ARG A 127 -17.84 1.65 -10.28
CA ARG A 127 -18.94 0.69 -10.44
C ARG A 127 -19.99 0.81 -9.32
N ARG A 128 -19.54 0.85 -8.06
CA ARG A 128 -20.43 0.97 -6.89
C ARG A 128 -21.23 2.27 -6.89
N LEU A 129 -20.64 3.36 -7.38
CA LEU A 129 -21.30 4.68 -7.45
C LEU A 129 -22.08 4.89 -8.77
N GLY A 130 -22.04 3.90 -9.70
CA GLY A 130 -22.69 4.00 -11.01
C GLY A 130 -22.01 5.01 -11.95
N PHE A 131 -20.69 5.17 -11.84
CA PHE A 131 -19.85 5.98 -12.69
C PHE A 131 -19.05 5.11 -13.66
N ALA A 132 -18.58 5.70 -14.76
CA ALA A 132 -17.63 5.05 -15.64
C ALA A 132 -16.22 5.03 -15.00
N ALA A 133 -15.40 4.02 -15.33
CA ALA A 133 -14.01 3.98 -14.95
C ALA A 133 -13.10 3.96 -16.19
N ARG A 134 -12.04 4.79 -16.20
CA ARG A 134 -11.03 4.87 -17.24
C ARG A 134 -9.68 4.61 -16.60
N ILE A 135 -9.12 3.43 -16.81
CA ILE A 135 -7.89 3.00 -16.15
C ILE A 135 -6.75 2.87 -17.16
N PHE A 136 -5.62 3.46 -16.81
CA PHE A 136 -4.41 3.48 -17.64
C PHE A 136 -3.36 2.60 -16.99
N VAL A 137 -2.83 1.65 -17.74
CA VAL A 137 -1.80 0.72 -17.28
C VAL A 137 -0.56 0.82 -18.17
N PRO A 138 0.66 0.69 -17.63
CA PRO A 138 1.86 0.66 -18.44
C PRO A 138 1.93 -0.62 -19.28
N GLU A 139 2.72 -0.56 -20.36
CA GLU A 139 3.04 -1.74 -21.16
C GLU A 139 3.68 -2.84 -20.29
N GLY A 140 3.32 -4.10 -20.57
CA GLY A 140 3.82 -5.25 -19.80
C GLY A 140 3.07 -5.55 -18.50
N THR A 141 2.02 -4.79 -18.18
CA THR A 141 1.12 -5.16 -17.07
C THR A 141 0.55 -6.55 -17.28
N ALA A 142 0.63 -7.43 -16.27
CA ALA A 142 0.17 -8.81 -16.35
C ALA A 142 -1.31 -8.89 -16.77
N THR A 143 -1.63 -9.79 -17.71
CA THR A 143 -2.98 -9.96 -18.25
C THR A 143 -4.02 -10.18 -17.16
N ALA A 144 -3.70 -11.00 -16.13
CA ALA A 144 -4.61 -11.24 -15.01
C ALA A 144 -4.99 -9.96 -14.25
N ARG A 145 -4.09 -8.97 -14.17
CA ARG A 145 -4.36 -7.67 -13.54
C ARG A 145 -5.25 -6.79 -14.42
N VAL A 146 -5.01 -6.78 -15.73
CA VAL A 146 -5.87 -6.08 -16.71
C VAL A 146 -7.28 -6.64 -16.67
N GLU A 147 -7.42 -7.96 -16.78
CA GLU A 147 -8.72 -8.66 -16.72
C GLU A 147 -9.45 -8.41 -15.40
N ALA A 148 -8.74 -8.33 -14.27
CA ALA A 148 -9.32 -8.03 -12.98
C ALA A 148 -9.86 -6.59 -12.89
N ILE A 149 -9.23 -5.62 -13.56
CA ILE A 149 -9.70 -4.24 -13.66
C ILE A 149 -10.92 -4.17 -14.59
N GLU A 150 -10.87 -4.83 -15.76
CA GLU A 150 -12.01 -4.91 -16.70
C GLU A 150 -13.20 -5.60 -16.07
N GLY A 151 -12.98 -6.61 -15.22
CA GLY A 151 -14.00 -7.29 -14.42
C GLY A 151 -14.76 -6.38 -13.45
N GLU A 152 -14.17 -5.23 -13.07
CA GLU A 152 -14.88 -4.16 -12.34
C GLU A 152 -15.68 -3.23 -13.26
N GLY A 153 -15.73 -3.49 -14.57
CA GLY A 153 -16.46 -2.69 -15.56
C GLY A 153 -15.68 -1.47 -16.09
N ALA A 154 -14.39 -1.42 -15.90
CA ALA A 154 -13.55 -0.34 -16.39
C ALA A 154 -13.19 -0.49 -17.87
N THR A 155 -12.99 0.65 -18.54
CA THR A 155 -12.24 0.70 -19.80
C THR A 155 -10.75 0.81 -19.47
N VAL A 156 -9.97 -0.19 -19.88
CA VAL A 156 -8.52 -0.20 -19.68
C VAL A 156 -7.80 0.27 -20.95
N THR A 157 -6.85 1.17 -20.79
CA THR A 157 -5.94 1.64 -21.86
C THR A 157 -4.51 1.27 -21.48
N VAL A 158 -3.88 0.45 -22.30
CA VAL A 158 -2.44 0.18 -22.18
C VAL A 158 -1.68 1.36 -22.78
N VAL A 159 -0.79 1.94 -21.99
CA VAL A 159 0.06 3.08 -22.37
C VAL A 159 1.44 2.56 -22.74
N ASP A 160 1.95 2.97 -23.90
CA ASP A 160 3.32 2.71 -24.31
C ASP A 160 4.28 3.50 -23.40
N GLY A 161 5.04 2.79 -22.58
CA GLY A 161 5.93 3.37 -21.59
C GLY A 161 5.80 2.72 -20.20
N ASP A 162 6.30 3.42 -19.21
CA ASP A 162 6.31 2.97 -17.82
C ASP A 162 5.11 3.51 -16.99
N TYR A 163 5.20 3.31 -15.66
CA TYR A 163 4.15 3.79 -14.75
C TYR A 163 4.00 5.32 -14.78
N ASP A 164 5.10 6.06 -14.87
CA ASP A 164 5.07 7.53 -14.88
C ASP A 164 4.40 8.06 -16.18
N ASP A 165 4.57 7.36 -17.32
CA ASP A 165 3.86 7.65 -18.57
C ASP A 165 2.35 7.40 -18.44
N ALA A 166 1.95 6.32 -17.78
CA ALA A 166 0.55 6.03 -17.50
C ALA A 166 -0.08 7.10 -16.57
N VAL A 167 0.66 7.57 -15.57
CA VAL A 167 0.25 8.68 -14.69
C VAL A 167 0.03 9.96 -15.50
N ALA A 168 1.00 10.34 -16.36
CA ALA A 168 0.89 11.53 -17.21
C ALA A 168 -0.32 11.43 -18.16
N ARG A 169 -0.57 10.24 -18.72
CA ARG A 169 -1.74 10.01 -19.59
C ARG A 169 -3.06 10.14 -18.82
N SER A 170 -3.14 9.60 -17.62
CA SER A 170 -4.35 9.66 -16.81
C SER A 170 -4.67 11.08 -16.33
N ALA A 171 -3.65 11.91 -16.07
CA ALA A 171 -3.81 13.30 -15.65
C ALA A 171 -4.60 14.13 -16.69
N GLY A 172 -4.46 13.79 -17.97
CA GLY A 172 -5.20 14.43 -19.08
C GLY A 172 -6.70 14.13 -19.11
N GLU A 173 -7.22 13.21 -18.30
CA GLU A 173 -8.66 12.89 -18.21
C GLU A 173 -9.43 13.86 -17.30
N ALA A 174 -8.73 14.68 -16.49
CA ALA A 174 -9.36 15.59 -15.54
C ALA A 174 -10.26 16.61 -16.27
N GLY A 175 -11.50 16.77 -15.77
CA GLY A 175 -12.48 17.70 -16.37
C GLY A 175 -13.78 17.77 -15.59
N GLU A 176 -14.75 18.52 -16.11
CA GLU A 176 -16.05 18.74 -15.47
C GLU A 176 -16.82 17.45 -15.16
N ARG A 177 -16.57 16.38 -15.92
CA ARG A 177 -17.29 15.10 -15.80
C ARG A 177 -16.35 13.91 -15.55
N CYS A 178 -15.10 14.19 -15.16
CA CYS A 178 -14.13 13.15 -14.84
C CYS A 178 -13.19 13.63 -13.74
N LEU A 179 -13.06 12.86 -12.68
CA LEU A 179 -12.07 13.06 -11.64
C LEU A 179 -10.94 12.02 -11.80
N VAL A 180 -9.72 12.49 -11.70
CA VAL A 180 -8.55 11.61 -11.57
C VAL A 180 -8.39 11.27 -10.09
N ILE A 181 -8.24 9.98 -9.78
CA ILE A 181 -7.99 9.48 -8.43
C ILE A 181 -6.63 8.77 -8.44
N SER A 182 -5.56 9.55 -8.31
CA SER A 182 -4.19 9.04 -8.30
C SER A 182 -3.66 8.86 -6.88
N ASP A 183 -2.83 7.85 -6.65
CA ASP A 183 -2.09 7.61 -5.40
C ASP A 183 -0.67 8.22 -5.42
N THR A 184 -0.31 8.90 -6.51
CA THR A 184 0.88 9.75 -6.59
C THR A 184 0.48 11.20 -6.92
N SER A 185 1.37 12.15 -6.66
CA SER A 185 1.11 13.58 -6.84
C SER A 185 2.07 14.21 -7.85
N TRP A 186 1.66 15.34 -8.40
CA TRP A 186 2.46 16.21 -9.26
C TRP A 186 2.12 17.68 -8.99
N PRO A 187 2.88 18.67 -9.53
CA PRO A 187 2.61 20.07 -9.30
C PRO A 187 1.15 20.45 -9.62
N GLY A 188 0.43 20.97 -8.62
CA GLY A 188 -0.98 21.34 -8.72
C GLY A 188 -1.99 20.21 -8.51
N TYR A 189 -1.52 18.97 -8.26
CA TYR A 189 -2.37 17.83 -7.93
C TYR A 189 -1.85 17.12 -6.69
N ASP A 190 -2.20 17.59 -5.52
CA ASP A 190 -1.73 17.11 -4.22
C ASP A 190 -2.85 16.75 -3.23
N VAL A 191 -4.05 17.32 -3.39
CA VAL A 191 -5.16 17.12 -2.47
C VAL A 191 -5.64 15.66 -2.50
N THR A 192 -5.96 15.12 -3.67
CA THR A 192 -6.45 13.74 -3.81
C THR A 192 -5.44 12.70 -3.34
N PRO A 193 -4.13 12.79 -3.68
CA PRO A 193 -3.13 11.87 -3.13
C PRO A 193 -2.98 11.94 -1.61
N ARG A 194 -3.14 13.13 -0.98
CA ARG A 194 -3.21 13.23 0.49
C ARG A 194 -4.39 12.46 1.06
N ARG A 195 -5.56 12.53 0.41
CA ARG A 195 -6.74 11.77 0.81
C ARG A 195 -6.53 10.25 0.65
N VAL A 196 -5.77 9.82 -0.36
CA VAL A 196 -5.38 8.41 -0.49
C VAL A 196 -4.51 7.99 0.72
N ILE A 197 -3.52 8.79 1.10
CA ILE A 197 -2.67 8.54 2.27
C ILE A 197 -3.53 8.47 3.55
N GLU A 198 -4.43 9.43 3.75
CA GLU A 198 -5.36 9.44 4.89
C GLU A 198 -6.19 8.13 4.96
N GLY A 199 -6.73 7.68 3.81
CA GLY A 199 -7.52 6.47 3.74
C GLY A 199 -6.80 5.22 4.26
N TYR A 200 -5.49 5.15 4.13
CA TYR A 200 -4.70 4.02 4.64
C TYR A 200 -4.55 4.00 6.17
N SER A 201 -4.89 5.09 6.88
CA SER A 201 -4.79 5.17 8.35
C SER A 201 -5.62 4.13 9.08
N THR A 202 -6.72 3.67 8.48
CA THR A 202 -7.57 2.60 9.02
C THR A 202 -6.78 1.34 9.35
N ILE A 203 -5.79 0.98 8.55
CA ILE A 203 -4.96 -0.22 8.76
C ILE A 203 -4.20 -0.13 10.08
N PHE A 204 -3.58 1.02 10.35
CA PHE A 204 -2.75 1.21 11.54
C PHE A 204 -3.62 1.29 12.80
N ALA A 205 -4.79 1.92 12.73
CA ALA A 205 -5.76 1.91 13.82
C ALA A 205 -6.28 0.49 14.14
N GLU A 206 -6.48 -0.34 13.11
CA GLU A 206 -6.82 -1.75 13.30
C GLU A 206 -5.68 -2.54 13.96
N ILE A 207 -4.42 -2.30 13.56
CA ILE A 207 -3.25 -2.95 14.18
C ILE A 207 -3.20 -2.63 15.66
N ASP A 208 -3.35 -1.37 16.05
CA ASP A 208 -3.34 -0.96 17.45
C ASP A 208 -4.42 -1.68 18.27
N ALA A 209 -5.65 -1.72 17.74
CA ALA A 209 -6.77 -2.41 18.39
C ALA A 209 -6.54 -3.93 18.50
N GLN A 210 -5.99 -4.55 17.46
CA GLN A 210 -5.71 -5.99 17.43
C GLN A 210 -4.55 -6.36 18.36
N VAL A 211 -3.46 -5.57 18.38
CA VAL A 211 -2.33 -5.76 19.30
C VAL A 211 -2.79 -5.62 20.77
N ALA A 212 -3.60 -4.60 21.06
CA ALA A 212 -4.19 -4.42 22.38
C ALA A 212 -5.08 -5.61 22.76
N GLY A 213 -5.89 -6.13 21.82
CA GLY A 213 -6.72 -7.31 22.00
C GLY A 213 -5.95 -8.60 22.27
N LEU A 214 -4.73 -8.72 21.73
CA LEU A 214 -3.82 -9.84 22.00
C LEU A 214 -3.15 -9.74 23.40
N GLY A 215 -3.21 -8.59 24.05
CA GLY A 215 -2.54 -8.35 25.33
C GLY A 215 -1.00 -8.38 25.23
N VAL A 216 -0.43 -8.10 24.06
CA VAL A 216 1.01 -8.04 23.84
C VAL A 216 1.51 -6.59 23.84
N ALA A 217 2.82 -6.41 24.03
CA ALA A 217 3.42 -5.09 23.96
C ALA A 217 3.25 -4.45 22.56
N ALA A 218 3.17 -3.12 22.52
CA ALA A 218 3.18 -2.38 21.26
C ALA A 218 4.39 -2.78 20.41
N PRO A 219 4.24 -2.81 19.08
CA PRO A 219 5.33 -3.18 18.18
C PRO A 219 6.52 -2.25 18.36
N GLY A 220 7.73 -2.82 18.46
CA GLY A 220 8.98 -2.05 18.44
C GLY A 220 9.45 -1.73 17.02
N VAL A 221 9.00 -2.51 16.04
CA VAL A 221 9.37 -2.34 14.61
C VAL A 221 8.14 -2.55 13.73
N VAL A 222 7.98 -1.69 12.73
CA VAL A 222 6.93 -1.81 11.69
C VAL A 222 7.58 -1.75 10.32
N VAL A 223 7.36 -2.77 9.50
CA VAL A 223 7.96 -2.92 8.17
C VAL A 223 6.90 -2.78 7.09
N VAL A 224 7.11 -1.84 6.16
CA VAL A 224 6.11 -1.42 5.17
C VAL A 224 6.71 -1.45 3.76
N PRO A 225 6.04 -2.04 2.75
CA PRO A 225 6.49 -1.96 1.36
C PRO A 225 6.29 -0.54 0.83
N VAL A 226 7.25 -0.06 0.03
CA VAL A 226 7.31 1.31 -0.47
C VAL A 226 7.40 1.31 -1.99
N GLY A 227 6.39 1.90 -2.66
CA GLY A 227 6.46 2.33 -4.05
C GLY A 227 6.75 3.84 -4.10
N VAL A 228 5.77 4.67 -4.44
CA VAL A 228 5.91 6.15 -4.42
C VAL A 228 5.98 6.76 -3.01
N GLY A 229 5.80 5.97 -1.95
CA GLY A 229 5.85 6.39 -0.56
C GLY A 229 4.50 6.65 0.12
N ALA A 230 3.38 6.60 -0.58
CA ALA A 230 2.06 6.94 -0.03
C ALA A 230 1.65 6.07 1.19
N PHE A 231 1.85 4.74 1.11
CA PHE A 231 1.53 3.84 2.23
C PHE A 231 2.46 4.05 3.43
N MET A 232 3.73 4.27 3.18
CA MET A 232 4.69 4.62 4.23
C MET A 232 4.37 5.98 4.87
N ALA A 233 3.92 6.97 4.10
CA ALA A 233 3.49 8.26 4.64
C ALA A 233 2.31 8.11 5.61
N ALA A 234 1.39 7.19 5.34
CA ALA A 234 0.31 6.86 6.28
C ALA A 234 0.84 6.20 7.57
N ALA A 235 1.83 5.30 7.47
CA ALA A 235 2.50 4.73 8.65
C ALA A 235 3.19 5.82 9.48
N VAL A 236 3.87 6.75 8.81
CA VAL A 236 4.52 7.91 9.47
C VAL A 236 3.47 8.80 10.12
N ALA A 237 2.38 9.13 9.43
CA ALA A 237 1.30 9.95 9.99
C ALA A 237 0.73 9.33 11.29
N HIS A 238 0.58 8.01 11.32
CA HIS A 238 0.10 7.31 12.51
C HIS A 238 1.14 7.26 13.64
N HIS A 239 2.34 6.80 13.35
CA HIS A 239 3.35 6.52 14.39
C HIS A 239 4.22 7.71 14.78
N ARG A 240 4.15 8.84 14.07
CA ARG A 240 4.91 10.08 14.35
C ARG A 240 4.02 11.27 14.68
N SER A 241 2.72 11.07 14.92
CA SER A 241 1.83 12.12 15.42
C SER A 241 2.08 12.48 16.90
N GLY A 242 2.64 11.53 17.66
CA GLY A 242 3.04 11.69 19.05
C GLY A 242 4.55 11.57 19.28
N ALA A 243 4.95 11.52 20.55
CA ALA A 243 6.34 11.25 20.94
C ALA A 243 6.59 9.74 20.99
N GLY A 244 7.77 9.30 20.55
CA GLY A 244 8.14 7.88 20.51
C GLY A 244 7.60 7.17 19.26
N GLY A 245 7.31 5.88 19.41
CA GLY A 245 6.79 5.01 18.35
C GLY A 245 7.83 3.96 17.88
N PRO A 246 7.39 2.99 17.06
CA PRO A 246 8.23 1.92 16.57
C PRO A 246 9.32 2.43 15.61
N VAL A 247 10.35 1.65 15.40
CA VAL A 247 11.25 1.80 14.26
C VAL A 247 10.45 1.52 12.98
N LEU A 248 10.47 2.45 12.03
CA LEU A 248 9.80 2.32 10.74
C LEU A 248 10.82 1.91 9.67
N VAL A 249 10.54 0.82 8.98
CA VAL A 249 11.39 0.26 7.93
C VAL A 249 10.64 0.26 6.60
N GLY A 250 11.16 0.97 5.61
CA GLY A 250 10.64 0.96 4.24
C GLY A 250 11.35 -0.07 3.38
N VAL A 251 10.61 -0.83 2.57
CA VAL A 251 11.16 -1.85 1.69
C VAL A 251 10.78 -1.59 0.24
N GLU A 252 11.78 -1.58 -0.64
CA GLU A 252 11.67 -1.33 -2.08
C GLU A 252 12.35 -2.44 -2.90
N PRO A 253 12.01 -2.63 -4.18
CA PRO A 253 12.81 -3.44 -5.10
C PRO A 253 14.15 -2.77 -5.42
N THR A 254 15.22 -3.55 -5.57
CA THR A 254 16.54 -3.00 -5.98
C THR A 254 16.52 -2.32 -7.36
N SER A 255 15.57 -2.68 -8.23
CA SER A 255 15.39 -2.10 -9.56
C SER A 255 14.48 -0.85 -9.59
N ALA A 256 13.83 -0.52 -8.46
CA ALA A 256 12.87 0.58 -8.34
C ALA A 256 12.90 1.18 -6.92
N ASN A 257 14.07 1.55 -6.43
CA ASN A 257 14.30 2.05 -5.07
C ASN A 257 14.34 3.59 -5.02
N CYS A 258 13.36 4.23 -5.62
CA CYS A 258 13.37 5.69 -5.81
C CYS A 258 13.35 6.47 -4.47
N VAL A 259 12.68 5.96 -3.44
CA VAL A 259 12.62 6.62 -2.13
C VAL A 259 13.95 6.46 -1.40
N GLN A 260 14.55 5.26 -1.38
CA GLN A 260 15.87 5.04 -0.79
C GLN A 260 16.94 5.90 -1.47
N ALA A 261 16.95 5.94 -2.81
CA ALA A 261 17.89 6.77 -3.57
C ALA A 261 17.70 8.26 -3.26
N SER A 262 16.46 8.71 -3.10
CA SER A 262 16.14 10.09 -2.74
C SER A 262 16.62 10.45 -1.33
N VAL A 263 16.47 9.53 -0.38
CA VAL A 263 16.95 9.71 1.00
C VAL A 263 18.47 9.83 1.05
N GLU A 264 19.19 9.02 0.27
CA GLU A 264 20.65 9.10 0.16
C GLU A 264 21.12 10.39 -0.53
N ALA A 265 20.35 10.87 -1.52
CA ALA A 265 20.61 12.13 -2.20
C ALA A 265 20.23 13.38 -1.38
N GLY A 266 19.46 13.21 -0.29
CA GLY A 266 18.93 14.30 0.51
C GLY A 266 17.78 15.09 -0.14
N GLN A 267 17.29 14.64 -1.28
CA GLN A 267 16.20 15.26 -2.05
C GLN A 267 15.55 14.24 -2.99
N PRO A 268 14.30 14.46 -3.44
CA PRO A 268 13.67 13.60 -4.43
C PRO A 268 14.53 13.47 -5.69
N VAL A 269 14.79 12.23 -6.11
CA VAL A 269 15.47 11.91 -7.36
C VAL A 269 14.67 10.87 -8.14
N VAL A 270 14.77 10.93 -9.45
CA VAL A 270 14.19 9.94 -10.35
C VAL A 270 15.18 8.80 -10.55
N VAL A 271 14.77 7.58 -10.31
CA VAL A 271 15.51 6.38 -10.69
C VAL A 271 15.09 6.03 -12.12
N PRO A 272 16.01 6.01 -13.10
CA PRO A 272 15.63 5.70 -14.48
C PRO A 272 15.12 4.27 -14.64
N GLY A 273 14.11 4.07 -15.48
CA GLY A 273 13.63 2.76 -15.89
C GLY A 273 14.62 1.96 -16.76
N PRO A 274 14.28 0.73 -17.14
CA PRO A 274 13.01 0.08 -16.86
C PRO A 274 12.93 -0.49 -15.44
N HIS A 275 11.82 -0.22 -14.74
CA HIS A 275 11.54 -0.77 -13.41
C HIS A 275 10.95 -2.17 -13.57
N ARG A 276 11.77 -3.20 -13.45
CA ARG A 276 11.41 -4.60 -13.69
C ARG A 276 11.66 -5.45 -12.46
N SER A 277 10.72 -5.42 -11.54
CA SER A 277 10.65 -6.36 -10.43
C SER A 277 9.32 -7.10 -10.49
N ILE A 278 9.29 -8.34 -9.99
CA ILE A 278 8.04 -9.09 -9.76
C ILE A 278 7.15 -8.38 -8.74
N MET A 279 7.71 -7.56 -7.85
CA MET A 279 7.00 -6.71 -6.89
C MET A 279 6.37 -5.52 -7.64
N ALA A 280 5.45 -5.81 -8.56
CA ALA A 280 4.95 -4.86 -9.56
C ALA A 280 4.34 -3.59 -8.95
N GLY A 281 3.62 -3.71 -7.82
CA GLY A 281 3.06 -2.57 -7.09
C GLY A 281 4.10 -1.61 -6.47
N LEU A 282 5.39 -1.93 -6.61
CA LEU A 282 6.52 -1.08 -6.15
C LEU A 282 7.41 -0.62 -7.30
N ASN A 283 7.07 -0.92 -8.57
CA ASN A 283 7.84 -0.52 -9.75
C ASN A 283 7.65 0.97 -10.07
N CYS A 284 8.16 1.83 -9.18
CA CYS A 284 8.02 3.28 -9.26
C CYS A 284 9.39 3.94 -9.38
N GLY A 285 9.52 4.89 -10.33
CA GLY A 285 10.76 5.63 -10.55
C GLY A 285 10.86 6.93 -9.76
N THR A 286 9.72 7.47 -9.31
CA THR A 286 9.65 8.82 -8.72
C THR A 286 8.88 8.80 -7.40
N PRO A 287 9.45 9.33 -6.30
CA PRO A 287 8.71 9.49 -5.05
C PRO A 287 7.54 10.48 -5.20
N SER A 288 6.42 10.20 -4.59
CA SER A 288 5.29 11.14 -4.55
C SER A 288 5.66 12.41 -3.77
N PRO A 289 5.58 13.61 -4.38
CA PRO A 289 5.91 14.87 -3.71
C PRO A 289 5.16 15.10 -2.40
N VAL A 290 3.90 14.68 -2.28
CA VAL A 290 3.13 14.83 -1.04
C VAL A 290 3.53 13.84 0.05
N ALA A 291 4.06 12.66 -0.31
CA ALA A 291 4.52 11.66 0.64
C ALA A 291 5.94 11.95 1.15
N TRP A 292 6.77 12.53 0.28
CA TRP A 292 8.20 12.73 0.53
C TRP A 292 8.54 13.39 1.85
N PRO A 293 7.95 14.56 2.26
CA PRO A 293 8.35 15.23 3.49
C PRO A 293 8.16 14.35 4.73
N ALA A 294 7.05 13.61 4.80
CA ALA A 294 6.77 12.72 5.92
C ALA A 294 7.70 11.51 5.91
N VAL A 295 7.92 10.90 4.74
CA VAL A 295 8.76 9.71 4.58
C VAL A 295 10.22 10.03 4.86
N ALA A 296 10.74 11.14 4.32
CA ALA A 296 12.11 11.58 4.57
C ALA A 296 12.38 11.85 6.05
N ALA A 297 11.48 12.55 6.74
CA ALA A 297 11.67 12.91 8.14
C ALA A 297 11.30 11.81 9.13
N GLY A 298 10.37 10.90 8.77
CA GLY A 298 9.71 9.98 9.69
C GLY A 298 10.21 8.55 9.69
N VAL A 299 10.79 8.05 8.60
CA VAL A 299 11.24 6.65 8.46
C VAL A 299 12.67 6.49 9.00
N ASP A 300 12.96 5.38 9.67
CA ASP A 300 14.27 5.14 10.28
C ASP A 300 15.23 4.39 9.34
N TRP A 301 14.70 3.41 8.57
CA TRP A 301 15.51 2.54 7.69
C TRP A 301 14.84 2.32 6.35
N PHE A 302 15.67 2.18 5.31
CA PHE A 302 15.25 1.70 3.99
C PHE A 302 16.05 0.47 3.59
N VAL A 303 15.35 -0.52 3.01
CA VAL A 303 15.94 -1.78 2.56
C VAL A 303 15.48 -2.03 1.13
N ALA A 304 16.42 -2.12 0.19
CA ALA A 304 16.11 -2.57 -1.16
C ALA A 304 16.45 -4.05 -1.30
N VAL A 305 15.50 -4.84 -1.81
CA VAL A 305 15.60 -6.29 -1.97
C VAL A 305 15.44 -6.71 -3.42
N ASP A 306 16.01 -7.86 -3.79
CA ASP A 306 15.80 -8.47 -5.11
C ASP A 306 14.57 -9.39 -5.13
N ASP A 307 14.23 -9.84 -6.34
CA ASP A 307 13.07 -10.69 -6.58
C ASP A 307 13.19 -12.06 -5.88
N ASP A 308 14.40 -12.62 -5.78
CA ASP A 308 14.64 -13.91 -5.11
C ASP A 308 14.31 -13.83 -3.61
N ALA A 309 14.61 -12.69 -2.98
CA ALA A 309 14.23 -12.44 -1.58
C ALA A 309 12.70 -12.34 -1.42
N ALA A 310 12.01 -11.68 -2.35
CA ALA A 310 10.56 -11.61 -2.36
C ALA A 310 9.92 -13.00 -2.57
N GLU A 311 10.44 -13.81 -3.51
CA GLU A 311 9.98 -15.20 -3.71
C GLU A 311 10.16 -16.07 -2.46
N THR A 312 11.29 -15.91 -1.75
CA THR A 312 11.54 -16.61 -0.49
C THR A 312 10.52 -16.21 0.57
N ALA A 313 10.28 -14.89 0.73
CA ALA A 313 9.29 -14.38 1.66
C ALA A 313 7.86 -14.84 1.33
N MET A 314 7.50 -14.99 0.05
CA MET A 314 6.21 -15.57 -0.36
C MET A 314 6.06 -17.01 0.15
N ARG A 315 7.12 -17.84 0.06
CA ARG A 315 7.08 -19.23 0.57
C ARG A 315 6.97 -19.28 2.09
N ASP A 316 7.68 -18.39 2.80
CA ASP A 316 7.62 -18.32 4.26
C ASP A 316 6.25 -17.86 4.75
N LEU A 317 5.64 -16.86 4.10
CA LEU A 317 4.28 -16.40 4.38
C LEU A 317 3.25 -17.50 4.10
N ALA A 318 3.39 -18.21 2.98
CA ALA A 318 2.53 -19.34 2.66
C ALA A 318 2.64 -20.47 3.69
N ALA A 319 3.85 -20.75 4.22
CA ALA A 319 4.04 -21.70 5.31
C ALA A 319 3.41 -21.23 6.63
N ALA A 320 3.29 -19.92 6.84
CA ALA A 320 2.57 -19.30 7.96
C ALA A 320 1.05 -19.16 7.71
N GLY A 321 0.52 -19.68 6.60
CA GLY A 321 -0.90 -19.61 6.26
C GLY A 321 -1.37 -18.28 5.66
N VAL A 322 -0.43 -17.42 5.25
CA VAL A 322 -0.74 -16.11 4.64
C VAL A 322 -0.49 -16.16 3.13
N VAL A 323 -1.52 -15.90 2.33
CA VAL A 323 -1.41 -15.77 0.88
C VAL A 323 -0.93 -14.35 0.54
N ALA A 324 0.37 -14.20 0.31
CA ALA A 324 0.97 -12.93 -0.09
C ALA A 324 1.39 -12.98 -1.57
N GLY A 325 0.98 -11.98 -2.34
CA GLY A 325 1.56 -11.75 -3.67
C GLY A 325 2.99 -11.20 -3.57
N GLU A 326 3.61 -10.99 -4.72
CA GLU A 326 5.00 -10.58 -4.84
C GLU A 326 5.27 -9.25 -4.12
N THR A 327 4.41 -8.25 -4.36
CA THR A 327 4.47 -6.94 -3.67
C THR A 327 4.16 -7.10 -2.17
N GLY A 328 3.21 -7.98 -1.85
CA GLY A 328 2.80 -8.25 -0.47
C GLY A 328 3.92 -8.84 0.38
N ALA A 329 4.82 -9.63 -0.22
CA ALA A 329 5.92 -10.28 0.48
C ALA A 329 7.14 -9.38 0.71
N ALA A 330 7.24 -8.24 0.04
CA ALA A 330 8.40 -7.34 0.08
C ALA A 330 8.82 -6.97 1.51
N ALA A 331 7.85 -6.64 2.38
CA ALA A 331 8.16 -6.24 3.76
C ALA A 331 8.85 -7.35 4.56
N LEU A 332 8.44 -8.61 4.40
CA LEU A 332 9.11 -9.75 5.06
C LEU A 332 10.50 -9.97 4.47
N ALA A 333 10.67 -9.83 3.15
CA ALA A 333 11.98 -9.92 2.51
C ALA A 333 12.96 -8.88 3.06
N GLY A 334 12.51 -7.62 3.20
CA GLY A 334 13.29 -6.54 3.79
C GLY A 334 13.61 -6.77 5.26
N LEU A 335 12.66 -7.28 6.05
CA LEU A 335 12.89 -7.66 7.44
C LEU A 335 13.97 -8.76 7.55
N GLY A 336 13.92 -9.77 6.68
CA GLY A 336 14.94 -10.82 6.62
C GLY A 336 16.33 -10.27 6.33
N ALA A 337 16.44 -9.36 5.36
CA ALA A 337 17.69 -8.68 5.03
C ALA A 337 18.23 -7.83 6.20
N LEU A 338 17.36 -7.03 6.83
CA LEU A 338 17.73 -6.21 8.00
C LEU A 338 18.19 -7.07 9.18
N ALA A 339 17.53 -8.21 9.41
CA ALA A 339 17.87 -9.14 10.48
C ALA A 339 19.20 -9.88 10.25
N ALA A 340 19.60 -10.09 8.99
CA ALA A 340 20.85 -10.75 8.62
C ALA A 340 22.08 -9.84 8.77
N ASP A 341 21.91 -8.52 8.71
CA ASP A 341 22.98 -7.56 8.95
C ASP A 341 23.13 -7.27 10.44
N VAL A 342 24.31 -7.53 11.00
CA VAL A 342 24.53 -7.46 12.46
C VAL A 342 24.38 -6.04 13.01
N GLU A 343 24.84 -5.04 12.28
CA GLU A 343 24.78 -3.64 12.72
C GLU A 343 23.37 -3.08 12.56
N ALA A 344 22.76 -3.31 11.41
CA ALA A 344 21.41 -2.87 11.12
C ALA A 344 20.38 -3.56 12.02
N ARG A 345 20.55 -4.86 12.29
CA ARG A 345 19.73 -5.62 13.25
C ARG A 345 19.71 -4.95 14.62
N ARG A 346 20.90 -4.62 15.15
CA ARG A 346 21.02 -4.01 16.49
C ARG A 346 20.44 -2.60 16.49
N ALA A 347 20.80 -1.78 15.52
CA ALA A 347 20.35 -0.39 15.43
C ALA A 347 18.87 -0.26 15.02
N GLY A 348 18.34 -1.23 14.26
CA GLY A 348 16.94 -1.34 13.85
C GLY A 348 16.02 -1.94 14.92
N GLY A 349 16.51 -2.22 16.13
CA GLY A 349 15.68 -2.68 17.25
C GLY A 349 15.22 -4.14 17.17
N LEU A 350 15.90 -5.00 16.39
CA LEU A 350 15.55 -6.43 16.23
C LEU A 350 16.23 -7.29 17.31
N GLY A 351 15.99 -6.94 18.58
CA GLY A 351 16.42 -7.73 19.74
C GLY A 351 15.60 -9.02 19.91
N ALA A 352 16.06 -9.91 20.81
CA ALA A 352 15.34 -11.16 21.09
C ALA A 352 13.96 -10.95 21.73
N ASP A 353 13.70 -9.79 22.29
CA ASP A 353 12.43 -9.36 22.90
C ASP A 353 11.53 -8.53 21.95
N ALA A 354 12.00 -8.28 20.72
CA ALA A 354 11.29 -7.43 19.78
C ALA A 354 9.97 -8.04 19.31
N THR A 355 8.92 -7.22 19.28
CA THR A 355 7.68 -7.48 18.54
C THR A 355 7.72 -6.68 17.25
N VAL A 356 7.57 -7.36 16.11
CA VAL A 356 7.64 -6.78 14.77
C VAL A 356 6.28 -6.92 14.08
N VAL A 357 5.79 -5.85 13.45
CA VAL A 357 4.67 -5.91 12.52
C VAL A 357 5.19 -5.87 11.10
N VAL A 358 4.74 -6.80 10.26
CA VAL A 358 5.04 -6.88 8.83
C VAL A 358 3.76 -6.64 8.05
N MET A 359 3.81 -5.69 7.11
CA MET A 359 2.68 -5.36 6.25
C MET A 359 2.69 -6.21 4.98
N VAL A 360 1.70 -7.10 4.83
CA VAL A 360 1.44 -7.81 3.57
C VAL A 360 0.37 -7.04 2.81
N SER A 361 0.79 -6.34 1.76
CA SER A 361 -0.04 -5.32 1.09
C SER A 361 -1.01 -5.86 0.04
N GLU A 362 -0.80 -7.09 -0.43
CA GLU A 362 -1.68 -7.74 -1.41
C GLU A 362 -1.64 -9.27 -1.30
N GLY A 363 -2.71 -9.91 -1.74
CA GLY A 363 -2.79 -11.36 -1.97
C GLY A 363 -2.23 -11.76 -3.34
N ALA A 364 -2.53 -12.98 -3.77
CA ALA A 364 -2.09 -13.53 -5.07
C ALA A 364 -2.83 -12.86 -6.24
N THR A 365 -2.43 -11.66 -6.62
CA THR A 365 -3.00 -10.88 -7.74
C THR A 365 -2.60 -11.44 -9.11
N ASP A 366 -1.54 -12.25 -9.16
CA ASP A 366 -1.18 -13.14 -10.28
C ASP A 366 -1.13 -14.61 -9.77
N PRO A 367 -2.25 -15.34 -9.82
CA PRO A 367 -2.31 -16.72 -9.32
C PRO A 367 -1.39 -17.69 -10.06
N ALA A 368 -1.07 -17.42 -11.32
CA ALA A 368 -0.18 -18.26 -12.09
C ALA A 368 1.27 -18.14 -11.61
N ASN A 369 1.72 -16.90 -11.40
CA ASN A 369 3.05 -16.64 -10.85
C ASN A 369 3.16 -17.08 -9.39
N TYR A 370 2.10 -16.89 -8.59
CA TYR A 370 2.05 -17.41 -7.22
C TYR A 370 2.28 -18.92 -7.18
N ARG A 371 1.56 -19.72 -8.02
CA ARG A 371 1.76 -21.17 -8.10
C ARG A 371 3.18 -21.55 -8.54
N ARG A 372 3.76 -20.80 -9.47
CA ARG A 372 5.15 -21.01 -9.90
C ARG A 372 6.13 -20.84 -8.73
N ILE A 373 5.95 -19.80 -7.92
CA ILE A 373 6.87 -19.43 -6.83
C ILE A 373 6.65 -20.33 -5.61
N VAL A 374 5.42 -20.46 -5.16
CA VAL A 374 5.06 -21.14 -3.89
C VAL A 374 4.89 -22.66 -4.09
N GLY A 375 4.58 -23.10 -5.31
CA GLY A 375 4.34 -24.52 -5.61
C GLY A 375 2.97 -25.03 -5.16
N ARG A 376 2.05 -24.13 -4.73
CA ARG A 376 0.70 -24.45 -4.24
C ARG A 376 -0.31 -23.45 -4.81
N ASP A 377 -1.58 -23.88 -4.91
CA ASP A 377 -2.65 -22.92 -5.24
C ASP A 377 -2.91 -21.95 -4.07
N PRO A 378 -3.16 -20.67 -4.33
CA PRO A 378 -3.52 -19.71 -3.26
C PRO A 378 -4.67 -20.21 -2.38
N ALA A 379 -5.66 -20.89 -2.95
CA ALA A 379 -6.79 -21.45 -2.23
C ALA A 379 -6.42 -22.57 -1.24
N GLU A 380 -5.28 -23.21 -1.43
CA GLU A 380 -4.78 -24.30 -0.58
C GLU A 380 -3.96 -23.81 0.62
N VAL A 381 -3.57 -22.52 0.65
CA VAL A 381 -2.74 -21.92 1.69
C VAL A 381 -3.58 -21.39 2.84
N GLY A 382 -4.80 -20.94 2.60
CA GLY A 382 -5.75 -20.58 3.66
C GLY A 382 -6.42 -21.84 4.19
N GLY A 383 -6.09 -22.30 5.41
CA GLY A 383 -6.71 -23.45 6.04
C GLY A 383 -8.22 -23.27 6.33
N PRO A 384 -8.94 -24.36 6.70
CA PRO A 384 -10.40 -24.39 6.84
C PRO A 384 -11.00 -23.56 7.99
N ASP A 385 -10.19 -22.80 8.73
CA ASP A 385 -10.61 -22.01 9.90
C ASP A 385 -10.44 -20.48 9.67
N ARG A 386 -10.90 -19.98 8.53
CA ARG A 386 -11.05 -18.53 8.33
C ARG A 386 -12.48 -18.08 8.61
#